data_d5b6d3b34270857a2547bc74172df887
#
_entry.id   d5b6d3b34270857a2547bc74172df887
#
_cell.length_a   1.000
_cell.length_b   1.000
_cell.length_c   1.000
_cell.angle_alpha   90.00
_cell.angle_beta   90.00
_cell.angle_gamma   90.00
#
_symmetry.space_group_name_H-M   'P 1'
#
loop_
_entity.id
_entity.type
_entity.pdbx_description
1 polymer ?
#
loop_
_entity_poly.entity_id
_entity_poly.type
_entity_poly.pdbx_seq_one_letter_code
_entity_poly.pdbx_strand_id
1 'polypeptide(L)'
;MNLTQLKYFTEVVKTMNMTKAATKLHVAQPSISRSIRELENELGVSLFIRQGKKLILTAQGNYFFTVVNRSFNQLRLAKENVKAIHSLNNKKITIKMCETTPLLVSFLKIIHNKYPQINLQFIQSKIDNDPRHYDFQLVPLPVPEQHNELLLSEEVFLATSKENSQSTFQLEKINQLPLIEMNESPFADFIQRFLSAQRIDPQVVLRTGDRNLMINLVAQGYASCFVPELSWNSTANLEKISLHKIGKNGFHRRIYLSYPYGPRTSIQEQVATLLLNYSHSLKKT
;
A
#
# COMPACT_ATOMS: atom_id res chain seq x y z
N MET A 1 31.25 6.23 6.75
CA MET A 1 29.79 6.36 7.00
C MET A 1 29.42 5.60 8.27
N ASN A 2 28.69 6.24 9.19
CA ASN A 2 28.23 5.63 10.44
C ASN A 2 26.79 6.01 10.76
N LEU A 3 26.15 5.30 11.72
CA LEU A 3 24.74 5.48 12.06
C LEU A 3 24.42 6.90 12.58
N THR A 4 25.36 7.56 13.23
CA THR A 4 25.17 8.93 13.72
C THR A 4 25.08 9.92 12.58
N GLN A 5 25.96 9.81 11.59
CA GLN A 5 25.94 10.63 10.37
C GLN A 5 24.61 10.43 9.62
N LEU A 6 24.14 9.19 9.47
CA LEU A 6 22.88 8.89 8.83
C LEU A 6 21.66 9.45 9.61
N LYS A 7 21.68 9.40 10.96
CA LYS A 7 20.66 10.05 11.80
C LYS A 7 20.64 11.55 11.60
N TYR A 8 21.80 12.20 11.60
CA TYR A 8 21.90 13.65 11.39
C TYR A 8 21.37 14.03 10.01
N PHE A 9 21.80 13.31 8.97
CA PHE A 9 21.30 13.50 7.62
C PHE A 9 19.78 13.39 7.55
N THR A 10 19.22 12.32 8.08
CA THR A 10 17.75 12.07 8.07
C THR A 10 16.99 13.19 8.78
N GLU A 11 17.50 13.69 9.92
CA GLU A 11 16.85 14.77 10.66
C GLU A 11 16.96 16.12 9.95
N VAL A 12 18.10 16.40 9.29
CA VAL A 12 18.25 17.58 8.44
C VAL A 12 17.27 17.56 7.27
N VAL A 13 17.07 16.42 6.62
CA VAL A 13 16.06 16.28 5.55
C VAL A 13 14.65 16.57 6.07
N LYS A 14 14.28 16.04 7.23
CA LYS A 14 12.94 16.26 7.81
C LYS A 14 12.66 17.72 8.20
N THR A 15 13.69 18.42 8.62
CA THR A 15 13.54 19.81 9.09
C THR A 15 13.91 20.85 8.03
N MET A 16 14.65 20.44 6.98
CA MET A 16 15.29 21.29 5.97
C MET A 16 16.06 22.47 6.60
N ASN A 17 16.60 22.25 7.82
CA ASN A 17 17.31 23.26 8.60
C ASN A 17 18.26 22.61 9.60
N MET A 18 19.57 22.87 9.45
CA MET A 18 20.60 22.27 10.30
C MET A 18 20.50 22.70 11.77
N THR A 19 20.06 23.93 12.03
CA THR A 19 19.90 24.43 13.42
C THR A 19 18.70 23.76 14.10
N LYS A 20 17.56 23.67 13.42
CA LYS A 20 16.38 22.96 13.96
C LYS A 20 16.69 21.47 14.18
N ALA A 21 17.42 20.83 13.25
CA ALA A 21 17.85 19.44 13.41
C ALA A 21 18.77 19.30 14.64
N ALA A 22 19.71 20.21 14.85
CA ALA A 22 20.61 20.22 16.00
C ALA A 22 19.85 20.35 17.33
N THR A 23 18.91 21.29 17.41
CA THR A 23 18.05 21.46 18.59
C THR A 23 17.27 20.18 18.89
N LYS A 24 16.67 19.56 17.87
CA LYS A 24 15.86 18.33 18.03
C LYS A 24 16.70 17.12 18.44
N LEU A 25 17.96 17.06 18.02
CA LEU A 25 18.90 15.99 18.36
C LEU A 25 19.72 16.29 19.62
N HIS A 26 19.52 17.46 20.25
CA HIS A 26 20.26 17.90 21.42
C HIS A 26 21.79 17.94 21.21
N VAL A 27 22.22 18.44 20.05
CA VAL A 27 23.63 18.56 19.68
C VAL A 27 23.95 19.95 19.15
N ALA A 28 25.24 20.30 19.08
CA ALA A 28 25.68 21.56 18.51
C ALA A 28 25.53 21.57 16.98
N GLN A 29 25.02 22.63 16.38
CA GLN A 29 24.85 22.76 14.94
C GLN A 29 26.16 22.50 14.13
N PRO A 30 27.37 22.96 14.59
CA PRO A 30 28.60 22.62 13.90
C PRO A 30 28.86 21.12 13.77
N SER A 31 28.47 20.32 14.74
CA SER A 31 28.61 18.86 14.71
C SER A 31 27.78 18.24 13.57
N ILE A 32 26.53 18.71 13.38
CA ILE A 32 25.71 18.26 12.24
C ILE A 32 26.33 18.70 10.91
N SER A 33 26.75 19.96 10.80
CA SER A 33 27.33 20.50 9.57
C SER A 33 28.60 19.75 9.17
N ARG A 34 29.46 19.42 10.15
CA ARG A 34 30.63 18.60 9.95
C ARG A 34 30.30 17.17 9.50
N SER A 35 29.38 16.52 10.20
CA SER A 35 28.95 15.15 9.87
C SER A 35 28.34 15.03 8.47
N ILE A 36 27.56 16.03 8.04
CA ILE A 36 27.01 16.06 6.68
C ILE A 36 28.11 16.20 5.64
N ARG A 37 29.08 17.09 5.85
CA ARG A 37 30.23 17.24 4.93
C ARG A 37 31.06 15.97 4.84
N GLU A 38 31.33 15.32 5.97
CA GLU A 38 32.08 14.05 5.99
C GLU A 38 31.32 12.97 5.20
N LEU A 39 29.99 12.91 5.34
CA LEU A 39 29.15 11.99 4.60
C LEU A 39 29.16 12.29 3.09
N GLU A 40 29.01 13.55 2.70
CA GLU A 40 29.08 13.99 1.30
C GLU A 40 30.44 13.70 0.68
N ASN A 41 31.53 13.94 1.43
CA ASN A 41 32.91 13.64 0.98
C ASN A 41 33.09 12.13 0.76
N GLU A 42 32.57 11.28 1.66
CA GLU A 42 32.68 9.83 1.52
C GLU A 42 31.86 9.30 0.33
N LEU A 43 30.71 9.91 0.06
CA LEU A 43 29.86 9.56 -1.08
C LEU A 43 30.33 10.17 -2.40
N GLY A 44 31.18 11.15 -2.37
CA GLY A 44 31.70 11.89 -3.53
C GLY A 44 30.63 12.78 -4.20
N VAL A 45 29.51 13.03 -3.54
CA VAL A 45 28.39 13.83 -4.06
C VAL A 45 27.78 14.72 -2.99
N SER A 46 27.26 15.88 -3.39
CA SER A 46 26.50 16.74 -2.48
C SER A 46 25.08 16.20 -2.31
N LEU A 47 24.66 16.04 -1.06
CA LEU A 47 23.29 15.64 -0.71
C LEU A 47 22.37 16.85 -0.55
N PHE A 48 22.95 18.01 -0.20
CA PHE A 48 22.24 19.28 -0.06
C PHE A 48 22.91 20.37 -0.91
N ILE A 49 22.07 21.32 -1.37
CA ILE A 49 22.51 22.58 -1.99
C ILE A 49 21.85 23.75 -1.29
N ARG A 50 22.50 24.91 -1.36
CA ARG A 50 21.91 26.17 -0.87
C ARG A 50 21.38 26.98 -2.04
N GLN A 51 20.11 27.32 -2.00
CA GLN A 51 19.49 28.28 -2.91
C GLN A 51 19.12 29.52 -2.12
N GLY A 52 20.00 30.51 -2.14
CA GLY A 52 19.88 31.67 -1.25
C GLY A 52 19.99 31.27 0.22
N LYS A 53 18.98 31.58 1.00
CA LYS A 53 18.90 31.21 2.44
C LYS A 53 18.28 29.83 2.70
N LYS A 54 17.78 29.15 1.68
CA LYS A 54 17.11 27.85 1.82
C LYS A 54 18.09 26.70 1.58
N LEU A 55 17.97 25.67 2.40
CA LEU A 55 18.64 24.38 2.20
C LEU A 55 17.70 23.50 1.33
N ILE A 56 18.20 22.89 0.28
CA ILE A 56 17.43 22.05 -0.64
C ILE A 56 18.13 20.71 -0.78
N LEU A 57 17.37 19.63 -0.84
CA LEU A 57 17.85 18.29 -1.08
C LEU A 57 18.14 18.10 -2.58
N THR A 58 19.29 17.51 -2.94
CA THR A 58 19.62 17.16 -4.32
C THR A 58 18.85 15.89 -4.75
N ALA A 59 18.86 15.55 -6.03
CA ALA A 59 18.31 14.28 -6.51
C ALA A 59 19.02 13.08 -5.85
N GLN A 60 20.36 13.16 -5.72
CA GLN A 60 21.16 12.16 -5.02
C GLN A 60 20.81 12.09 -3.52
N GLY A 61 20.60 13.25 -2.88
CA GLY A 61 20.16 13.34 -1.50
C GLY A 61 18.79 12.71 -1.28
N ASN A 62 17.85 12.94 -2.21
CA ASN A 62 16.52 12.34 -2.13
C ASN A 62 16.55 10.81 -2.27
N TYR A 63 17.30 10.30 -3.25
CA TYR A 63 17.54 8.87 -3.39
C TYR A 63 18.15 8.27 -2.12
N PHE A 64 19.24 8.89 -1.63
CA PHE A 64 19.93 8.43 -0.44
C PHE A 64 19.03 8.47 0.81
N PHE A 65 18.23 9.53 0.98
CA PHE A 65 17.25 9.61 2.08
C PHE A 65 16.25 8.47 2.06
N THR A 66 15.73 8.12 0.88
CA THR A 66 14.77 7.02 0.74
C THR A 66 15.37 5.70 1.22
N VAL A 67 16.62 5.40 0.80
CA VAL A 67 17.33 4.17 1.18
C VAL A 67 17.66 4.16 2.67
N VAL A 68 18.24 5.26 3.19
CA VAL A 68 18.61 5.36 4.62
C VAL A 68 17.39 5.25 5.53
N ASN A 69 16.29 5.91 5.18
CA ASN A 69 15.05 5.84 5.96
C ASN A 69 14.47 4.42 6.00
N ARG A 70 14.54 3.71 4.88
CA ARG A 70 14.16 2.29 4.79
C ARG A 70 15.04 1.42 5.70
N SER A 71 16.37 1.62 5.66
CA SER A 71 17.32 0.87 6.49
C SER A 71 17.11 1.11 7.99
N PHE A 72 16.84 2.34 8.40
CA PHE A 72 16.49 2.63 9.80
C PHE A 72 15.18 1.96 10.24
N ASN A 73 14.19 1.91 9.35
CA ASN A 73 12.95 1.19 9.65
C ASN A 73 13.20 -0.32 9.82
N GLN A 74 14.05 -0.92 8.98
CA GLN A 74 14.43 -2.33 9.12
C GLN A 74 15.16 -2.62 10.44
N LEU A 75 16.11 -1.77 10.83
CA LEU A 75 16.81 -1.91 12.11
C LEU A 75 15.86 -1.77 13.32
N ARG A 76 14.90 -0.85 13.24
CA ARG A 76 13.87 -0.68 14.27
C ARG A 76 12.99 -1.93 14.38
N LEU A 77 12.54 -2.47 13.23
CA LEU A 77 11.76 -3.70 13.17
C LEU A 77 12.53 -4.90 13.73
N ALA A 78 13.81 -5.03 13.37
CA ALA A 78 14.66 -6.08 13.90
C ALA A 78 14.77 -6.00 15.43
N LYS A 79 14.93 -4.80 15.99
CA LYS A 79 14.96 -4.58 17.45
C LYS A 79 13.63 -4.96 18.12
N GLU A 80 12.50 -4.64 17.49
CA GLU A 80 11.16 -4.99 18.00
C GLU A 80 10.92 -6.50 17.92
N ASN A 81 11.32 -7.14 16.82
CA ASN A 81 11.21 -8.58 16.62
C ASN A 81 12.06 -9.37 17.63
N VAL A 82 13.28 -8.94 17.91
CA VAL A 82 14.13 -9.56 18.96
C VAL A 82 13.44 -9.51 20.31
N LYS A 83 12.80 -8.38 20.65
CA LYS A 83 12.00 -8.26 21.89
C LYS A 83 10.76 -9.15 21.87
N ALA A 84 10.07 -9.24 20.72
CA ALA A 84 8.88 -10.07 20.55
C ALA A 84 9.20 -11.58 20.64
N ILE A 85 10.32 -12.02 20.09
CA ILE A 85 10.82 -13.40 20.23
C ILE A 85 11.07 -13.75 21.70
N HIS A 86 11.55 -12.78 22.49
CA HIS A 86 11.80 -12.99 23.93
C HIS A 86 10.51 -12.97 24.76
N SER A 87 9.46 -12.28 24.30
CA SER A 87 8.15 -12.28 24.97
C SER A 87 7.24 -13.35 24.36
N LEU A 88 7.28 -14.56 24.91
CA LEU A 88 6.40 -15.71 24.56
C LEU A 88 4.88 -15.39 24.65
N ASN A 89 4.50 -14.16 25.00
CA ASN A 89 3.13 -13.72 25.24
C ASN A 89 2.61 -12.62 24.31
N ASN A 90 3.31 -12.27 23.23
CA ASN A 90 2.80 -11.20 22.38
C ASN A 90 1.73 -11.74 21.41
N LYS A 91 0.48 -11.77 21.90
CA LYS A 91 -0.72 -12.19 21.14
C LYS A 91 -1.23 -11.10 20.19
N LYS A 92 -0.40 -10.12 19.85
CA LYS A 92 -0.77 -9.01 18.97
C LYS A 92 -0.25 -9.26 17.57
N ILE A 93 -1.12 -9.14 16.56
CA ILE A 93 -0.78 -9.14 15.13
C ILE A 93 -1.23 -7.82 14.52
N THR A 94 -0.33 -7.15 13.86
CA THR A 94 -0.60 -5.89 13.17
C THR A 94 -0.53 -6.09 11.66
N ILE A 95 -1.63 -5.80 10.97
CA ILE A 95 -1.73 -5.90 9.51
C ILE A 95 -1.87 -4.49 8.93
N LYS A 96 -0.92 -4.10 8.09
CA LYS A 96 -0.98 -2.85 7.33
C LYS A 96 -1.68 -3.09 6.00
N MET A 97 -2.49 -2.13 5.56
CA MET A 97 -3.13 -2.15 4.27
C MET A 97 -3.29 -0.75 3.69
N CYS A 98 -3.20 -0.65 2.39
CA CYS A 98 -3.36 0.62 1.69
C CYS A 98 -4.83 1.02 1.54
N GLU A 99 -5.72 0.03 1.43
CA GLU A 99 -7.17 0.24 1.34
C GLU A 99 -7.92 -0.84 2.13
N THR A 100 -9.03 -0.45 2.75
CA THR A 100 -9.95 -1.42 3.35
C THR A 100 -10.77 -2.08 2.27
N THR A 101 -10.96 -3.38 2.37
CA THR A 101 -11.83 -4.14 1.47
C THR A 101 -12.82 -4.96 2.29
N PRO A 102 -14.01 -5.29 1.75
CA PRO A 102 -14.93 -6.24 2.40
C PRO A 102 -14.27 -7.59 2.72
N LEU A 103 -13.28 -8.01 1.93
CA LEU A 103 -12.49 -9.22 2.19
C LEU A 103 -11.83 -9.21 3.57
N LEU A 104 -11.46 -8.02 4.08
CA LEU A 104 -10.91 -7.87 5.42
C LEU A 104 -11.85 -8.39 6.51
N VAL A 105 -13.15 -8.14 6.38
CA VAL A 105 -14.16 -8.62 7.35
C VAL A 105 -14.12 -10.15 7.43
N SER A 106 -13.99 -10.81 6.29
CA SER A 106 -13.85 -12.26 6.22
C SER A 106 -12.56 -12.75 6.87
N PHE A 107 -11.43 -12.09 6.60
CA PHE A 107 -10.15 -12.39 7.26
C PHE A 107 -10.21 -12.22 8.78
N LEU A 108 -10.81 -11.11 9.25
CA LEU A 108 -11.03 -10.87 10.68
C LEU A 108 -11.82 -11.98 11.34
N LYS A 109 -12.95 -12.33 10.73
CA LYS A 109 -13.84 -13.37 11.25
C LYS A 109 -13.14 -14.72 11.37
N ILE A 110 -12.36 -15.10 10.36
CA ILE A 110 -11.64 -16.37 10.33
C ILE A 110 -10.51 -16.40 11.36
N ILE A 111 -9.72 -15.33 11.47
CA ILE A 111 -8.66 -15.25 12.48
C ILE A 111 -9.27 -15.27 13.88
N HIS A 112 -10.33 -14.49 14.11
CA HIS A 112 -10.99 -14.42 15.42
C HIS A 112 -11.58 -15.78 15.84
N ASN A 113 -12.25 -16.48 14.91
CA ASN A 113 -12.84 -17.79 15.21
C ASN A 113 -11.78 -18.84 15.56
N LYS A 114 -10.63 -18.83 14.86
CA LYS A 114 -9.57 -19.83 15.10
C LYS A 114 -8.62 -19.45 16.23
N TYR A 115 -8.41 -18.17 16.44
CA TYR A 115 -7.46 -17.62 17.42
C TYR A 115 -8.09 -16.46 18.20
N PRO A 116 -9.12 -16.67 19.02
CA PRO A 116 -9.83 -15.60 19.72
C PRO A 116 -8.95 -14.80 20.69
N GLN A 117 -7.81 -15.37 21.11
CA GLN A 117 -6.85 -14.73 21.99
C GLN A 117 -5.93 -13.73 21.29
N ILE A 118 -5.91 -13.68 19.93
CA ILE A 118 -5.06 -12.76 19.20
C ILE A 118 -5.68 -11.37 19.18
N ASN A 119 -4.92 -10.38 19.60
CA ASN A 119 -5.26 -8.98 19.42
C ASN A 119 -4.86 -8.52 18.02
N LEU A 120 -5.83 -8.35 17.13
CA LEU A 120 -5.61 -7.88 15.78
C LEU A 120 -5.64 -6.35 15.74
N GLN A 121 -4.60 -5.76 15.19
CA GLN A 121 -4.53 -4.34 14.89
C GLN A 121 -4.43 -4.11 13.39
N PHE A 122 -5.22 -3.18 12.87
CA PHE A 122 -5.13 -2.76 11.47
C PHE A 122 -4.58 -1.35 11.37
N ILE A 123 -3.66 -1.18 10.44
CA ILE A 123 -3.09 0.12 10.09
C ILE A 123 -3.50 0.41 8.65
N GLN A 124 -4.38 1.38 8.46
CA GLN A 124 -4.63 1.93 7.14
C GLN A 124 -3.60 3.03 6.86
N SER A 125 -2.82 2.86 5.81
CA SER A 125 -1.83 3.85 5.39
C SER A 125 -1.60 3.77 3.89
N LYS A 126 -1.74 4.91 3.23
CA LYS A 126 -1.39 5.10 1.82
C LYS A 126 0.11 5.36 1.62
N ILE A 127 0.85 5.57 2.71
CA ILE A 127 2.26 5.96 2.68
C ILE A 127 3.11 4.69 2.71
N ASP A 128 3.91 4.44 1.66
CA ASP A 128 4.80 3.28 1.57
C ASP A 128 5.81 3.22 2.73
N ASN A 129 6.24 4.37 3.23
CA ASN A 129 7.19 4.51 4.34
C ASN A 129 6.52 4.83 5.67
N ASP A 130 5.34 4.30 5.96
CA ASP A 130 4.71 4.44 7.27
C ASP A 130 5.63 3.87 8.36
N PRO A 131 6.06 4.67 9.34
CA PRO A 131 7.01 4.23 10.37
C PRO A 131 6.42 3.27 11.39
N ARG A 132 5.11 3.02 11.36
CA ARG A 132 4.44 2.12 12.30
C ARG A 132 4.83 0.67 12.02
N HIS A 133 5.07 -0.08 13.09
CA HIS A 133 5.35 -1.51 13.00
C HIS A 133 4.13 -2.28 12.48
N TYR A 134 4.37 -3.23 11.59
CA TYR A 134 3.39 -4.22 11.15
C TYR A 134 4.07 -5.60 11.00
N ASP A 135 3.29 -6.64 11.20
CA ASP A 135 3.71 -8.03 10.98
C ASP A 135 3.50 -8.43 9.52
N PHE A 136 2.40 -7.97 8.95
CA PHE A 136 2.01 -8.21 7.57
C PHE A 136 1.53 -6.93 6.89
N GLN A 137 1.66 -6.88 5.57
CA GLN A 137 0.99 -5.87 4.77
C GLN A 137 0.30 -6.50 3.56
N LEU A 138 -0.87 -5.96 3.20
CA LEU A 138 -1.61 -6.31 1.99
C LEU A 138 -1.35 -5.25 0.94
N VAL A 139 -0.74 -5.65 -0.18
CA VAL A 139 -0.25 -4.72 -1.21
C VAL A 139 -0.55 -5.22 -2.62
N PRO A 140 -0.78 -4.32 -3.59
CA PRO A 140 -1.07 -4.70 -4.98
C PRO A 140 0.18 -5.13 -5.77
N LEU A 141 1.38 -4.81 -5.28
CA LEU A 141 2.65 -5.15 -5.90
C LEU A 141 3.61 -5.73 -4.87
N PRO A 142 4.51 -6.63 -5.27
CA PRO A 142 5.57 -7.13 -4.40
C PRO A 142 6.41 -5.99 -3.83
N VAL A 143 6.67 -6.05 -2.53
CA VAL A 143 7.53 -5.07 -1.84
C VAL A 143 8.98 -5.55 -1.92
N PRO A 144 9.90 -4.74 -2.44
CA PRO A 144 11.33 -5.07 -2.42
C PRO A 144 11.82 -5.35 -1.00
N GLU A 145 12.76 -6.30 -0.88
CA GLU A 145 13.39 -6.68 0.39
C GLU A 145 12.41 -7.20 1.45
N GLN A 146 11.31 -7.82 1.01
CA GLN A 146 10.36 -8.55 1.85
C GLN A 146 9.99 -9.89 1.22
N HIS A 147 9.51 -10.82 2.04
CA HIS A 147 8.77 -11.96 1.54
C HIS A 147 7.47 -11.49 0.95
N ASN A 148 7.12 -12.01 -0.23
CA ASN A 148 5.89 -11.66 -0.93
C ASN A 148 5.21 -12.95 -1.38
N GLU A 149 4.08 -13.25 -0.80
CA GLU A 149 3.25 -14.39 -1.17
C GLU A 149 1.98 -13.92 -1.86
N LEU A 150 1.65 -14.52 -3.00
CA LEU A 150 0.42 -14.18 -3.72
C LEU A 150 -0.78 -14.58 -2.88
N LEU A 151 -1.46 -13.59 -2.30
CA LEU A 151 -2.65 -13.81 -1.49
C LEU A 151 -3.88 -14.02 -2.38
N LEU A 152 -4.12 -13.12 -3.33
CA LEU A 152 -5.32 -13.11 -4.16
C LEU A 152 -4.97 -12.71 -5.59
N SER A 153 -5.59 -13.40 -6.55
CA SER A 153 -5.68 -12.95 -7.94
C SER A 153 -7.15 -12.93 -8.31
N GLU A 154 -7.68 -11.78 -8.67
CA GLU A 154 -9.09 -11.58 -8.98
C GLU A 154 -9.29 -10.89 -10.31
N GLU A 155 -10.38 -11.17 -10.99
CA GLU A 155 -10.80 -10.46 -12.18
C GLU A 155 -11.38 -9.09 -11.81
N VAL A 156 -11.17 -8.11 -12.65
CA VAL A 156 -11.76 -6.77 -12.53
C VAL A 156 -12.72 -6.59 -13.70
N PHE A 157 -13.98 -6.33 -13.37
CA PHE A 157 -15.07 -6.15 -14.31
C PHE A 157 -15.34 -4.67 -14.53
N LEU A 158 -15.89 -4.36 -15.70
CA LEU A 158 -16.60 -3.10 -15.93
C LEU A 158 -18.05 -3.30 -15.47
N ALA A 159 -18.53 -2.43 -14.59
CA ALA A 159 -19.90 -2.43 -14.09
C ALA A 159 -20.75 -1.39 -14.81
N THR A 160 -21.95 -1.78 -15.23
CA THR A 160 -22.98 -0.91 -15.82
C THR A 160 -24.33 -1.19 -15.21
N SER A 161 -25.35 -0.41 -15.55
CA SER A 161 -26.73 -0.75 -15.19
C SER A 161 -27.17 -2.08 -15.83
N LYS A 162 -28.19 -2.72 -15.24
CA LYS A 162 -28.76 -3.99 -15.78
C LYS A 162 -29.37 -3.89 -17.18
N GLU A 163 -29.72 -2.70 -17.60
CA GLU A 163 -30.25 -2.46 -18.95
C GLU A 163 -29.22 -2.74 -20.05
N ASN A 164 -27.94 -2.71 -19.71
CA ASN A 164 -26.83 -2.98 -20.61
C ASN A 164 -26.34 -4.44 -20.44
N SER A 165 -26.96 -5.38 -21.14
CA SER A 165 -26.78 -6.83 -20.93
C SER A 165 -25.67 -7.50 -21.74
N GLN A 166 -24.59 -6.80 -22.10
CA GLN A 166 -23.46 -7.39 -22.84
C GLN A 166 -22.59 -8.26 -21.91
N SER A 167 -22.28 -9.50 -22.29
CA SER A 167 -21.44 -10.40 -21.49
C SER A 167 -19.95 -10.03 -21.49
N THR A 168 -19.49 -9.36 -22.54
CA THR A 168 -18.09 -8.94 -22.70
C THR A 168 -18.04 -7.53 -23.27
N PHE A 169 -17.19 -6.68 -22.68
CA PHE A 169 -17.03 -5.31 -23.12
C PHE A 169 -15.74 -5.15 -23.94
N GLN A 170 -15.86 -4.59 -25.14
CA GLN A 170 -14.70 -4.24 -25.97
C GLN A 170 -14.00 -3.02 -25.37
N LEU A 171 -12.68 -3.06 -25.32
CA LEU A 171 -11.86 -2.02 -24.70
C LEU A 171 -12.13 -0.63 -25.26
N GLU A 172 -12.28 -0.53 -26.58
CA GLU A 172 -12.48 0.74 -27.30
C GLU A 172 -13.79 1.45 -26.93
N LYS A 173 -14.80 0.68 -26.54
CA LYS A 173 -16.10 1.20 -26.13
C LYS A 173 -16.07 1.87 -24.75
N ILE A 174 -15.04 1.61 -23.93
CA ILE A 174 -14.90 2.23 -22.61
C ILE A 174 -14.75 3.75 -22.74
N ASN A 175 -14.09 4.23 -23.80
CA ASN A 175 -13.97 5.68 -24.09
C ASN A 175 -15.32 6.40 -24.24
N GLN A 176 -16.36 5.68 -24.58
CA GLN A 176 -17.69 6.24 -24.84
C GLN A 176 -18.58 6.25 -23.59
N LEU A 177 -18.10 5.69 -22.49
CA LEU A 177 -18.86 5.58 -21.25
C LEU A 177 -18.48 6.68 -20.27
N PRO A 178 -19.46 7.32 -19.62
CA PRO A 178 -19.16 8.08 -18.41
C PRO A 178 -18.65 7.15 -17.33
N LEU A 179 -17.54 7.52 -16.66
CA LEU A 179 -16.88 6.73 -15.66
C LEU A 179 -16.93 7.39 -14.29
N ILE A 180 -17.22 6.61 -13.26
CA ILE A 180 -16.97 6.96 -11.86
C ILE A 180 -15.65 6.32 -11.45
N GLU A 181 -14.73 7.15 -10.97
CA GLU A 181 -13.45 6.69 -10.42
C GLU A 181 -13.44 6.69 -8.91
N MET A 182 -12.68 5.78 -8.32
CA MET A 182 -12.33 5.91 -6.92
C MET A 182 -11.38 7.10 -6.71
N ASN A 183 -11.51 7.74 -5.54
CA ASN A 183 -10.48 8.66 -5.06
C ASN A 183 -9.11 7.96 -5.01
N GLU A 184 -8.04 8.74 -4.90
CA GLU A 184 -6.65 8.25 -4.79
C GLU A 184 -6.55 7.00 -3.92
N SER A 185 -6.24 5.89 -4.54
CA SER A 185 -6.10 4.59 -3.90
C SER A 185 -5.26 3.67 -4.79
N PRO A 186 -4.65 2.61 -4.25
CA PRO A 186 -3.93 1.63 -5.07
C PRO A 186 -4.79 0.98 -6.17
N PHE A 187 -6.10 0.86 -5.95
CA PHE A 187 -7.01 0.37 -6.97
C PHE A 187 -7.22 1.42 -8.08
N ALA A 188 -7.41 2.68 -7.72
CA ALA A 188 -7.49 3.77 -8.71
C ALA A 188 -6.22 3.84 -9.56
N ASP A 189 -5.02 3.79 -8.93
CA ASP A 189 -3.74 3.79 -9.63
C ASP A 189 -3.57 2.57 -10.56
N PHE A 190 -4.09 1.42 -10.14
CA PHE A 190 -4.08 0.20 -10.96
C PHE A 190 -4.95 0.37 -12.21
N ILE A 191 -6.17 0.92 -12.06
CA ILE A 191 -7.09 1.19 -13.18
C ILE A 191 -6.48 2.25 -14.13
N GLN A 192 -5.96 3.34 -13.59
CA GLN A 192 -5.35 4.41 -14.39
C GLN A 192 -4.16 3.90 -15.22
N ARG A 193 -3.31 3.06 -14.65
CA ARG A 193 -2.21 2.43 -15.39
C ARG A 193 -2.71 1.54 -16.52
N PHE A 194 -3.75 0.77 -16.28
CA PHE A 194 -4.37 -0.06 -17.30
C PHE A 194 -4.95 0.80 -18.45
N LEU A 195 -5.77 1.79 -18.13
CA LEU A 195 -6.37 2.69 -19.11
C LEU A 195 -5.30 3.39 -19.96
N SER A 196 -4.27 3.93 -19.30
CA SER A 196 -3.15 4.59 -19.98
C SER A 196 -2.39 3.63 -20.91
N ALA A 197 -2.10 2.39 -20.45
CA ALA A 197 -1.42 1.37 -21.26
C ALA A 197 -2.23 0.97 -22.51
N GLN A 198 -3.56 1.00 -22.42
CA GLN A 198 -4.47 0.72 -23.53
C GLN A 198 -4.83 1.97 -24.37
N ARG A 199 -4.31 3.14 -24.00
CA ARG A 199 -4.65 4.44 -24.62
C ARG A 199 -6.15 4.74 -24.56
N ILE A 200 -6.77 4.41 -23.44
CA ILE A 200 -8.18 4.64 -23.15
C ILE A 200 -8.29 5.83 -22.19
N ASP A 201 -9.08 6.84 -22.57
CA ASP A 201 -9.28 8.07 -21.80
C ASP A 201 -10.80 8.37 -21.68
N PRO A 202 -11.52 7.68 -20.80
CA PRO A 202 -12.95 7.84 -20.63
C PRO A 202 -13.28 9.14 -19.91
N GLN A 203 -14.46 9.69 -20.18
CA GLN A 203 -14.95 10.85 -19.47
C GLN A 203 -15.23 10.52 -17.99
N VAL A 204 -14.39 11.00 -17.07
CA VAL A 204 -14.64 10.87 -15.63
C VAL A 204 -15.67 11.90 -15.20
N VAL A 205 -16.85 11.44 -14.78
CA VAL A 205 -17.99 12.29 -14.38
C VAL A 205 -18.06 12.49 -12.86
N LEU A 206 -17.44 11.60 -12.08
CA LEU A 206 -17.41 11.66 -10.62
C LEU A 206 -16.17 10.95 -10.06
N ARG A 207 -15.61 11.49 -8.98
CA ARG A 207 -14.63 10.82 -8.13
C ARG A 207 -15.15 10.69 -6.72
N THR A 208 -15.11 9.48 -6.16
CA THR A 208 -15.58 9.22 -4.78
C THR A 208 -14.81 8.08 -4.12
N GLY A 209 -14.69 8.11 -2.79
CA GLY A 209 -14.19 6.97 -2.00
C GLY A 209 -15.29 6.05 -1.50
N ASP A 210 -16.56 6.40 -1.72
CA ASP A 210 -17.72 5.62 -1.27
C ASP A 210 -18.14 4.61 -2.34
N ARG A 211 -17.86 3.33 -2.10
CA ARG A 211 -18.22 2.22 -3.00
C ARG A 211 -19.72 2.03 -3.14
N ASN A 212 -20.47 2.24 -2.06
CA ASN A 212 -21.92 2.07 -2.11
C ASN A 212 -22.56 3.16 -2.97
N LEU A 213 -22.07 4.40 -2.87
CA LEU A 213 -22.50 5.49 -3.75
C LEU A 213 -22.18 5.15 -5.21
N MET A 214 -20.96 4.66 -5.52
CA MET A 214 -20.58 4.24 -6.87
C MET A 214 -21.56 3.20 -7.43
N ILE A 215 -21.79 2.11 -6.71
CA ILE A 215 -22.65 1.02 -7.16
C ILE A 215 -24.09 1.48 -7.33
N ASN A 216 -24.61 2.33 -6.45
CA ASN A 216 -25.96 2.87 -6.57
C ASN A 216 -26.11 3.77 -7.81
N LEU A 217 -25.13 4.62 -8.11
CA LEU A 217 -25.15 5.46 -9.30
C LEU A 217 -25.06 4.64 -10.59
N VAL A 218 -24.22 3.60 -10.59
CA VAL A 218 -24.14 2.64 -11.71
C VAL A 218 -25.47 1.91 -11.91
N ALA A 219 -26.10 1.44 -10.83
CA ALA A 219 -27.40 0.76 -10.88
C ALA A 219 -28.52 1.64 -11.46
N GLN A 220 -28.42 2.96 -11.27
CA GLN A 220 -29.35 3.93 -11.84
C GLN A 220 -29.00 4.38 -13.29
N GLY A 221 -27.95 3.81 -13.89
CA GLY A 221 -27.52 4.15 -15.24
C GLY A 221 -26.80 5.50 -15.39
N TYR A 222 -26.38 6.12 -14.27
CA TYR A 222 -25.70 7.42 -14.30
C TYR A 222 -24.33 7.33 -14.98
N ALA A 223 -23.56 6.27 -14.69
CA ALA A 223 -22.25 6.03 -15.24
C ALA A 223 -21.83 4.56 -15.08
N SER A 224 -20.63 4.23 -15.50
CA SER A 224 -19.97 2.93 -15.28
C SER A 224 -18.86 3.05 -14.24
N CYS A 225 -18.38 1.92 -13.71
CA CYS A 225 -17.19 1.88 -12.86
C CYS A 225 -16.47 0.53 -12.98
N PHE A 226 -15.24 0.45 -12.49
CA PHE A 226 -14.52 -0.83 -12.36
C PHE A 226 -14.78 -1.47 -11.02
N VAL A 227 -15.03 -2.78 -11.01
CA VAL A 227 -15.36 -3.57 -9.82
C VAL A 227 -14.50 -4.84 -9.76
N PRO A 228 -13.69 -5.03 -8.72
CA PRO A 228 -12.97 -6.28 -8.51
C PRO A 228 -13.92 -7.36 -7.95
N GLU A 229 -13.80 -8.56 -8.47
CA GLU A 229 -14.73 -9.68 -8.22
C GLU A 229 -14.82 -10.10 -6.75
N LEU A 230 -13.68 -10.41 -6.15
CA LEU A 230 -13.63 -11.05 -4.84
C LEU A 230 -13.52 -10.05 -3.69
N SER A 231 -12.71 -9.02 -3.87
CA SER A 231 -12.46 -8.07 -2.78
C SER A 231 -13.63 -7.12 -2.50
N TRP A 232 -14.60 -7.02 -3.43
CA TRP A 232 -15.84 -6.24 -3.27
C TRP A 232 -17.10 -7.10 -3.18
N ASN A 233 -16.99 -8.42 -3.10
CA ASN A 233 -18.13 -9.35 -3.12
C ASN A 233 -19.21 -9.08 -2.06
N SER A 234 -18.88 -8.46 -0.95
CA SER A 234 -19.83 -8.05 0.10
C SER A 234 -20.21 -6.56 0.05
N THR A 235 -19.93 -5.87 -1.07
CA THR A 235 -20.44 -4.51 -1.29
C THR A 235 -21.95 -4.58 -1.53
N ALA A 236 -22.71 -3.70 -0.88
CA ALA A 236 -24.15 -3.66 -1.03
C ALA A 236 -24.57 -3.37 -2.48
N ASN A 237 -25.68 -3.97 -2.90
CA ASN A 237 -26.32 -3.72 -4.19
C ASN A 237 -25.53 -4.18 -5.45
N LEU A 238 -24.53 -5.03 -5.32
CA LEU A 238 -23.85 -5.61 -6.50
C LEU A 238 -24.82 -6.37 -7.41
N GLU A 239 -25.86 -6.96 -6.85
CA GLU A 239 -26.91 -7.64 -7.60
C GLU A 239 -27.75 -6.71 -8.49
N LYS A 240 -27.66 -5.39 -8.31
CA LYS A 240 -28.38 -4.39 -9.09
C LYS A 240 -27.64 -3.92 -10.36
N ILE A 241 -26.40 -4.35 -10.56
CA ILE A 241 -25.57 -3.99 -11.69
C ILE A 241 -25.25 -5.19 -12.56
N SER A 242 -24.81 -4.92 -13.80
CA SER A 242 -24.24 -5.92 -14.70
C SER A 242 -22.72 -5.80 -14.70
N LEU A 243 -22.03 -6.94 -14.53
CA LEU A 243 -20.59 -7.03 -14.56
C LEU A 243 -20.15 -7.59 -15.91
N HIS A 244 -19.29 -6.86 -16.61
CA HIS A 244 -18.80 -7.21 -17.94
C HIS A 244 -17.32 -7.52 -17.91
N LYS A 245 -16.96 -8.65 -18.48
CA LYS A 245 -15.56 -9.03 -18.67
C LYS A 245 -14.88 -8.08 -19.65
N ILE A 246 -13.66 -7.65 -19.34
CA ILE A 246 -12.90 -6.70 -20.12
C ILE A 246 -11.96 -7.45 -21.07
N GLY A 247 -12.24 -7.35 -22.38
CA GLY A 247 -11.47 -8.02 -23.41
C GLY A 247 -11.55 -9.56 -23.33
N LYS A 248 -10.89 -10.25 -24.26
CA LYS A 248 -10.96 -11.72 -24.37
C LYS A 248 -10.32 -12.48 -23.19
N ASN A 249 -9.24 -11.94 -22.66
CA ASN A 249 -8.45 -12.61 -21.60
C ASN A 249 -8.83 -12.19 -20.19
N GLY A 250 -9.79 -11.26 -20.03
CA GLY A 250 -10.11 -10.64 -18.75
C GLY A 250 -9.02 -9.67 -18.27
N PHE A 251 -9.34 -8.93 -17.25
CA PHE A 251 -8.44 -7.97 -16.63
C PHE A 251 -8.27 -8.33 -15.15
N HIS A 252 -7.05 -8.68 -14.74
CA HIS A 252 -6.79 -9.25 -13.42
C HIS A 252 -5.86 -8.37 -12.61
N ARG A 253 -6.17 -8.24 -11.31
CA ARG A 253 -5.24 -7.66 -10.34
C ARG A 253 -4.75 -8.72 -9.36
N ARG A 254 -3.61 -8.44 -8.75
CA ARG A 254 -3.02 -9.29 -7.71
C ARG A 254 -2.92 -8.54 -6.40
N ILE A 255 -3.09 -9.25 -5.29
CA ILE A 255 -2.84 -8.76 -3.95
C ILE A 255 -1.86 -9.71 -3.29
N TYR A 256 -0.82 -9.16 -2.69
CA TYR A 256 0.23 -9.92 -2.03
C TYR A 256 0.14 -9.73 -0.53
N LEU A 257 0.41 -10.80 0.21
CA LEU A 257 0.75 -10.77 1.60
C LEU A 257 2.27 -10.58 1.69
N SER A 258 2.72 -9.42 2.15
CA SER A 258 4.13 -9.09 2.27
C SER A 258 4.50 -8.95 3.74
N TYR A 259 5.70 -9.42 4.12
CA TYR A 259 6.21 -9.34 5.48
C TYR A 259 7.75 -9.30 5.48
N PRO A 260 8.37 -8.69 6.53
CA PRO A 260 9.82 -8.55 6.61
C PRO A 260 10.55 -9.89 6.56
N TYR A 261 11.77 -9.90 6.01
CA TYR A 261 12.68 -11.04 6.14
C TYR A 261 13.04 -11.28 7.60
N GLY A 262 13.19 -12.55 7.96
CA GLY A 262 13.61 -12.96 9.30
C GLY A 262 12.71 -14.03 9.90
N PRO A 263 13.05 -14.50 11.12
CA PRO A 263 12.24 -15.49 11.80
C PRO A 263 10.88 -14.91 12.20
N ARG A 264 9.85 -15.69 11.96
CA ARG A 264 8.47 -15.38 12.39
C ARG A 264 8.16 -16.12 13.69
N THR A 265 7.33 -15.53 14.52
CA THR A 265 6.75 -16.23 15.66
C THR A 265 5.75 -17.29 15.16
N SER A 266 5.55 -18.34 15.94
CA SER A 266 4.57 -19.38 15.61
C SER A 266 3.18 -18.82 15.29
N ILE A 267 2.78 -17.75 15.98
CA ILE A 267 1.49 -17.10 15.75
C ILE A 267 1.43 -16.34 14.41
N GLN A 268 2.53 -15.68 14.00
CA GLN A 268 2.63 -15.03 12.69
C GLN A 268 2.56 -16.07 11.56
N GLU A 269 3.24 -17.21 11.70
CA GLU A 269 3.16 -18.31 10.72
C GLU A 269 1.76 -18.88 10.59
N GLN A 270 1.10 -19.11 11.72
CA GLN A 270 -0.27 -19.61 11.75
C GLN A 270 -1.25 -18.65 11.09
N VAL A 271 -1.13 -17.32 11.33
CA VAL A 271 -1.98 -16.30 10.73
C VAL A 271 -1.71 -16.19 9.22
N ALA A 272 -0.45 -16.18 8.79
CA ALA A 272 -0.10 -16.15 7.36
C ALA A 272 -0.69 -17.36 6.62
N THR A 273 -0.46 -18.56 7.14
CA THR A 273 -1.01 -19.80 6.57
C THR A 273 -2.53 -19.77 6.51
N LEU A 274 -3.20 -19.26 7.53
CA LEU A 274 -4.65 -19.15 7.58
C LEU A 274 -5.18 -18.21 6.48
N LEU A 275 -4.56 -17.05 6.29
CA LEU A 275 -4.92 -16.07 5.28
C LEU A 275 -4.74 -16.63 3.86
N LEU A 276 -3.60 -17.29 3.60
CA LEU A 276 -3.30 -17.91 2.32
C LEU A 276 -4.28 -19.04 1.98
N ASN A 277 -4.55 -19.93 2.92
CA ASN A 277 -5.50 -21.04 2.73
C ASN A 277 -6.91 -20.53 2.44
N TYR A 278 -7.36 -19.50 3.16
CA TYR A 278 -8.67 -18.92 2.92
C TYR A 278 -8.76 -18.27 1.54
N SER A 279 -7.74 -17.53 1.13
CA SER A 279 -7.73 -16.90 -0.20
C SER A 279 -7.76 -17.95 -1.33
N HIS A 280 -7.11 -19.10 -1.14
CA HIS A 280 -7.18 -20.21 -2.09
C HIS A 280 -8.59 -20.85 -2.14
N SER A 281 -9.33 -20.84 -1.04
CA SER A 281 -10.72 -21.35 -1.02
C SER A 281 -11.67 -20.45 -1.80
N LEU A 282 -11.43 -19.14 -1.84
CA LEU A 282 -12.26 -18.19 -2.60
C LEU A 282 -12.20 -18.40 -4.11
N LYS A 283 -11.11 -19.02 -4.62
CA LYS A 283 -10.94 -19.31 -6.06
C LYS A 283 -11.71 -20.56 -6.51
N LYS A 284 -12.21 -21.36 -5.58
CA LYS A 284 -12.86 -22.65 -5.89
C LYS A 284 -14.39 -22.53 -5.87
N THR A 285 -14.92 -21.38 -5.51
CA THR A 285 -16.34 -21.06 -5.48
C THR A 285 -16.72 -20.18 -6.65
#